data_a72cdfef6bfe87c8396272665debd89a
#
_entry.id   a72cdfef6bfe87c8396272665debd89a
#
_cell.length_a   1.000
_cell.length_b   1.000
_cell.length_c   1.000
_cell.angle_alpha   90.00
_cell.angle_beta   90.00
_cell.angle_gamma   90.00
#
_symmetry.space_group_name_H-M   'P 1'
#
loop_
_entity.id
_entity.type
_entity.pdbx_description
1 polymer ?
#
loop_
_entity_poly.entity_id
_entity_poly.type
_entity_poly.pdbx_seq_one_letter_code
_entity_poly.pdbx_strand_id
1 'polypeptide(L)'
;MKKLFTYVIMLYASLSVSVAQQIQYPEPVLNPESCTSIMVGKKASADGSVMTSHTCDSNYRTWMDIVPSASYDHDTTTTVYTGRMHTEYAEGTRGMIAKGTLPEARSTYQFLNTAYPCLNEKQLGIGETTITGRKALVNKKGMFMIEELQRIALQRCTTARDAIRLMGELIEKYGYGDWGECLTIADPKEVWHFEVFGEGPDKIGGVWAAIRIPDDHVGVSANIPRISKVDPSDKENCMASANVFEVAKRMGFWDGKKPVSYTHLRAHETSQD
;
A
#
# COMPACT_ATOMS: atom_id res chain seq x y z
N MET A 1 38.29 -8.22 -59.32
CA MET A 1 37.84 -8.88 -58.04
C MET A 1 37.81 -7.91 -56.85
N LYS A 2 38.80 -7.03 -56.67
CA LYS A 2 38.80 -6.12 -55.49
C LYS A 2 37.68 -5.06 -55.46
N LYS A 3 37.21 -4.56 -56.59
CA LYS A 3 36.12 -3.55 -56.66
C LYS A 3 34.71 -4.15 -56.36
N LEU A 4 34.52 -5.43 -56.70
CA LEU A 4 33.23 -6.12 -56.45
C LEU A 4 33.02 -6.40 -54.92
N PHE A 5 34.14 -6.67 -54.23
CA PHE A 5 34.11 -6.92 -52.78
C PHE A 5 33.77 -5.66 -51.96
N THR A 6 34.25 -4.49 -52.43
CA THR A 6 33.99 -3.20 -51.75
C THR A 6 32.51 -2.80 -51.88
N TYR A 7 31.87 -3.07 -52.99
CA TYR A 7 30.42 -2.79 -53.16
C TYR A 7 29.53 -3.71 -52.36
N VAL A 8 29.91 -4.99 -52.17
CA VAL A 8 29.16 -5.94 -51.33
C VAL A 8 29.25 -5.56 -49.87
N ILE A 9 30.41 -5.10 -49.38
CA ILE A 9 30.55 -4.65 -47.97
C ILE A 9 29.78 -3.34 -47.73
N MET A 10 29.75 -2.41 -48.67
CA MET A 10 28.95 -1.20 -48.56
C MET A 10 27.44 -1.48 -48.62
N LEU A 11 27.00 -2.48 -49.40
CA LEU A 11 25.58 -2.87 -49.43
C LEU A 11 25.16 -3.56 -48.15
N TYR A 12 26.00 -4.39 -47.53
CA TYR A 12 25.73 -4.98 -46.23
C TYR A 12 25.75 -3.97 -45.07
N ALA A 13 26.64 -2.97 -45.12
CA ALA A 13 26.67 -1.88 -44.15
C ALA A 13 25.44 -0.96 -44.24
N SER A 14 24.89 -0.77 -45.44
CA SER A 14 23.68 0.04 -45.61
C SER A 14 22.37 -0.70 -45.27
N LEU A 15 22.36 -2.05 -45.33
CA LEU A 15 21.19 -2.86 -44.91
C LEU A 15 21.15 -3.08 -43.40
N SER A 16 22.28 -2.99 -42.71
CA SER A 16 22.30 -3.14 -41.24
C SER A 16 21.94 -1.85 -40.46
N VAL A 17 21.85 -0.71 -41.12
CA VAL A 17 21.45 0.57 -40.50
C VAL A 17 19.93 0.82 -40.57
N SER A 18 19.18 0.02 -41.34
CA SER A 18 17.76 0.27 -41.64
C SER A 18 16.76 -0.50 -40.74
N VAL A 19 17.19 -1.21 -39.70
CA VAL A 19 16.32 -1.99 -38.82
C VAL A 19 16.50 -1.66 -37.35
N ALA A 20 17.09 -0.54 -37.03
CA ALA A 20 16.79 0.10 -35.76
C ALA A 20 15.47 0.87 -35.94
N GLN A 21 14.36 0.14 -36.05
CA GLN A 21 13.06 0.70 -35.81
C GLN A 21 13.16 1.32 -34.40
N GLN A 22 13.23 2.64 -34.31
CA GLN A 22 13.04 3.31 -33.03
C GLN A 22 11.67 2.86 -32.53
N ILE A 23 11.69 2.00 -31.53
CA ILE A 23 10.48 1.73 -30.74
C ILE A 23 10.17 3.08 -30.13
N GLN A 24 9.26 3.81 -30.72
CA GLN A 24 8.73 5.05 -30.20
C GLN A 24 7.81 4.61 -29.06
N TYR A 25 8.36 4.57 -27.84
CA TYR A 25 7.54 4.44 -26.65
C TYR A 25 6.59 5.64 -26.67
N PRO A 26 5.29 5.42 -26.47
CA PRO A 26 4.40 6.55 -26.24
C PRO A 26 4.98 7.37 -25.09
N GLU A 27 5.01 8.69 -25.25
CA GLU A 27 5.39 9.59 -24.17
C GLU A 27 4.63 9.16 -22.93
N PRO A 28 5.29 8.92 -21.78
CA PRO A 28 4.59 8.54 -20.58
C PRO A 28 3.59 9.65 -20.29
N VAL A 29 2.31 9.29 -20.27
CA VAL A 29 1.29 10.17 -19.72
C VAL A 29 1.63 10.27 -18.24
N LEU A 30 2.35 11.32 -17.87
CA LEU A 30 2.64 11.64 -16.48
C LEU A 30 1.30 11.94 -15.81
N ASN A 31 0.70 10.92 -15.21
CA ASN A 31 -0.34 11.17 -14.22
C ASN A 31 0.36 11.84 -13.04
N PRO A 32 0.06 13.12 -12.72
CA PRO A 32 0.77 13.86 -11.68
C PRO A 32 0.54 13.29 -10.26
N GLU A 33 -0.37 12.34 -10.12
CA GLU A 33 -0.70 11.66 -8.86
C GLU A 33 -0.66 10.16 -9.09
N SER A 34 0.52 9.58 -9.01
CA SER A 34 0.68 8.13 -9.11
C SER A 34 1.64 7.60 -8.05
N CYS A 35 1.39 6.37 -7.61
CA CYS A 35 2.24 5.67 -6.67
C CYS A 35 2.56 4.29 -7.24
N THR A 36 3.72 3.75 -6.90
CA THR A 36 4.08 2.39 -7.27
C THR A 36 4.77 1.71 -6.10
N SER A 37 4.33 0.51 -5.76
CA SER A 37 4.99 -0.34 -4.77
C SER A 37 5.49 -1.63 -5.41
N ILE A 38 6.67 -2.08 -4.99
CA ILE A 38 7.28 -3.34 -5.39
C ILE A 38 7.49 -4.20 -4.15
N MET A 39 7.20 -5.48 -4.25
CA MET A 39 7.37 -6.50 -3.22
C MET A 39 8.22 -7.62 -3.75
N VAL A 40 9.20 -8.10 -2.98
CA VAL A 40 10.06 -9.23 -3.37
C VAL A 40 10.11 -10.24 -2.24
N GLY A 41 9.68 -11.46 -2.53
CA GLY A 41 9.82 -12.59 -1.62
C GLY A 41 11.26 -13.07 -1.50
N LYS A 42 11.63 -13.66 -0.37
CA LYS A 42 13.02 -14.02 -0.03
C LYS A 42 13.72 -14.99 -0.99
N LYS A 43 12.98 -15.76 -1.76
CA LYS A 43 13.52 -16.67 -2.78
C LYS A 43 13.58 -16.05 -4.17
N ALA A 44 12.96 -14.87 -4.35
CA ALA A 44 13.03 -14.10 -5.58
C ALA A 44 14.18 -13.08 -5.57
N SER A 45 14.82 -12.84 -4.41
CA SER A 45 16.03 -12.03 -4.27
C SER A 45 17.30 -12.88 -4.39
N ALA A 46 18.41 -12.25 -4.78
CA ALA A 46 19.69 -12.93 -4.97
C ALA A 46 20.36 -13.35 -3.66
N ASP A 47 20.08 -12.66 -2.57
CA ASP A 47 20.72 -12.81 -1.26
C ASP A 47 19.76 -13.34 -0.16
N GLY A 48 18.53 -13.67 -0.52
CA GLY A 48 17.51 -14.15 0.42
C GLY A 48 16.81 -13.04 1.21
N SER A 49 17.04 -11.77 0.89
CA SER A 49 16.35 -10.65 1.51
C SER A 49 14.90 -10.55 1.05
N VAL A 50 14.03 -10.08 1.95
CA VAL A 50 12.68 -9.63 1.63
C VAL A 50 12.75 -8.12 1.37
N MET A 51 12.08 -7.64 0.31
CA MET A 51 12.15 -6.23 -0.05
C MET A 51 10.75 -5.64 -0.25
N THR A 52 10.61 -4.38 0.13
CA THR A 52 9.52 -3.50 -0.31
C THR A 52 10.08 -2.15 -0.69
N SER A 53 9.48 -1.52 -1.68
CA SER A 53 9.79 -0.17 -2.12
C SER A 53 8.52 0.49 -2.60
N HIS A 54 8.40 1.81 -2.42
CA HIS A 54 7.29 2.58 -2.97
C HIS A 54 7.73 3.97 -3.41
N THR A 55 6.96 4.54 -4.33
CA THR A 55 7.01 5.95 -4.73
C THR A 55 5.68 6.61 -4.43
N CYS A 56 5.69 7.91 -4.18
CA CYS A 56 4.52 8.74 -3.98
C CYS A 56 4.68 10.02 -4.78
N ASP A 57 3.90 10.14 -5.87
CA ASP A 57 3.99 11.24 -6.81
C ASP A 57 2.82 12.20 -6.61
N SER A 58 2.95 13.16 -5.70
CA SER A 58 1.99 14.23 -5.44
C SER A 58 2.59 15.33 -4.55
N ASN A 59 1.78 16.29 -4.12
CA ASN A 59 2.18 17.40 -3.25
C ASN A 59 2.26 16.99 -1.78
N TYR A 60 3.07 15.98 -1.49
CA TYR A 60 3.35 15.55 -0.13
C TYR A 60 4.56 16.30 0.44
N ARG A 61 4.70 16.25 1.77
CA ARG A 61 5.90 16.77 2.44
C ARG A 61 7.15 16.03 1.94
N THR A 62 8.24 16.77 1.79
CA THR A 62 9.53 16.24 1.30
C THR A 62 10.58 16.09 2.38
N TRP A 63 10.30 16.57 3.59
CA TRP A 63 11.18 16.38 4.73
C TRP A 63 10.99 14.99 5.35
N MET A 64 12.03 14.48 5.98
CA MET A 64 11.99 13.26 6.78
C MET A 64 12.79 13.46 8.07
N ASP A 65 12.42 12.72 9.09
CA ASP A 65 13.13 12.65 10.36
C ASP A 65 13.09 11.24 10.95
N ILE A 66 13.92 11.00 11.92
CA ILE A 66 13.93 9.77 12.70
C ILE A 66 13.23 10.05 14.03
N VAL A 67 12.04 9.48 14.20
CA VAL A 67 11.34 9.52 15.49
C VAL A 67 11.99 8.49 16.41
N PRO A 68 12.58 8.88 17.55
CA PRO A 68 13.25 7.94 18.44
C PRO A 68 12.27 6.99 19.13
N SER A 69 12.78 5.85 19.58
CA SER A 69 12.05 4.99 20.51
C SER A 69 11.77 5.72 21.82
N ALA A 70 10.65 5.42 22.45
CA ALA A 70 10.24 6.05 23.70
C ALA A 70 9.54 5.06 24.64
N SER A 71 9.50 5.43 25.92
CA SER A 71 8.71 4.74 26.94
C SER A 71 7.70 5.70 27.54
N TYR A 72 6.52 5.21 27.85
CA TYR A 72 5.39 6.03 28.28
C TYR A 72 4.73 5.45 29.55
N ASP A 73 4.16 6.35 30.35
CA ASP A 73 3.37 5.98 31.50
C ASP A 73 2.02 5.36 31.08
N HIS A 74 1.34 4.71 32.05
CA HIS A 74 0.13 3.92 31.80
C HIS A 74 -1.02 4.70 31.15
N ASP A 75 -1.19 5.97 31.52
CA ASP A 75 -2.33 6.78 31.12
C ASP A 75 -2.01 7.71 29.93
N THR A 76 -0.84 7.50 29.30
CA THR A 76 -0.44 8.29 28.14
C THR A 76 -1.33 7.94 26.94
N THR A 77 -1.72 8.97 26.21
CA THR A 77 -2.50 8.83 24.96
C THR A 77 -1.76 9.47 23.78
N THR A 78 -1.94 8.92 22.60
CA THR A 78 -1.49 9.50 21.33
C THR A 78 -2.68 10.04 20.55
N THR A 79 -2.51 11.20 19.93
CA THR A 79 -3.54 11.79 19.07
C THR A 79 -3.38 11.27 17.63
N VAL A 80 -4.49 10.90 17.04
CA VAL A 80 -4.61 10.53 15.63
C VAL A 80 -5.06 11.76 14.84
N TYR A 81 -4.36 12.05 13.75
CA TYR A 81 -4.63 13.19 12.90
C TYR A 81 -5.00 12.77 11.47
N THR A 82 -5.59 13.66 10.71
CA THR A 82 -5.59 13.65 9.24
C THR A 82 -4.78 14.83 8.73
N GLY A 83 -4.13 14.68 7.56
CA GLY A 83 -3.34 15.73 6.93
C GLY A 83 -1.87 15.78 7.36
N ARG A 84 -1.38 14.84 8.14
CA ARG A 84 0.02 14.78 8.57
C ARG A 84 0.99 14.75 7.39
N MET A 85 0.62 14.09 6.31
CA MET A 85 1.42 13.96 5.10
C MET A 85 1.68 15.29 4.35
N HIS A 86 0.98 16.38 4.74
CA HIS A 86 1.09 17.69 4.10
C HIS A 86 1.74 18.76 5.00
N THR A 87 2.33 18.38 6.12
CA THR A 87 2.98 19.35 7.01
C THR A 87 4.29 19.89 6.42
N GLU A 88 4.61 21.15 6.70
CA GLU A 88 5.80 21.81 6.15
C GLU A 88 7.10 21.35 6.82
N TYR A 89 7.06 20.92 8.09
CA TYR A 89 8.20 20.46 8.89
C TYR A 89 7.75 19.49 9.99
N ALA A 90 8.69 18.78 10.61
CA ALA A 90 8.44 17.64 11.50
C ALA A 90 7.55 17.98 12.70
N GLU A 91 7.79 19.10 13.36
CA GLU A 91 7.00 19.56 14.51
C GLU A 91 5.77 20.37 14.09
N GLY A 92 5.57 20.55 12.78
CA GLY A 92 4.46 21.31 12.23
C GLY A 92 3.14 20.58 12.43
N THR A 93 2.14 21.32 12.91
CA THR A 93 0.78 20.84 13.06
C THR A 93 -0.21 21.58 12.14
N ARG A 94 0.28 22.55 11.37
CA ARG A 94 -0.53 23.37 10.46
C ARG A 94 -1.14 22.47 9.37
N GLY A 95 -2.44 22.50 9.25
CA GLY A 95 -3.19 21.68 8.31
C GLY A 95 -3.59 20.31 8.85
N MET A 96 -3.08 19.89 10.02
CA MET A 96 -3.53 18.67 10.68
C MET A 96 -4.85 18.90 11.43
N ILE A 97 -5.73 17.91 11.35
CA ILE A 97 -7.01 17.89 12.07
C ILE A 97 -7.01 16.67 12.99
N ALA A 98 -7.17 16.91 14.30
CA ALA A 98 -7.29 15.82 15.28
C ALA A 98 -8.60 15.05 15.04
N LYS A 99 -8.50 13.73 14.95
CA LYS A 99 -9.62 12.81 14.73
C LYS A 99 -10.01 12.07 16.01
N GLY A 100 -9.11 11.94 16.96
CA GLY A 100 -9.34 11.26 18.23
C GLY A 100 -8.03 10.89 18.92
N THR A 101 -8.14 10.13 19.99
CA THR A 101 -7.00 9.65 20.77
C THR A 101 -7.04 8.14 20.96
N LEU A 102 -5.87 7.55 21.12
CA LEU A 102 -5.67 6.13 21.47
C LEU A 102 -4.80 6.04 22.73
N PRO A 103 -4.91 4.96 23.51
CA PRO A 103 -3.90 4.62 24.50
C PRO A 103 -2.53 4.48 23.82
N GLU A 104 -1.50 5.10 24.37
CA GLU A 104 -0.15 4.93 23.89
C GLU A 104 0.42 3.57 24.30
N ALA A 105 1.28 3.00 23.46
CA ALA A 105 2.02 1.81 23.84
C ALA A 105 3.04 2.15 24.93
N ARG A 106 3.30 1.21 25.84
CA ARG A 106 4.29 1.37 26.92
C ARG A 106 5.70 1.66 26.41
N SER A 107 5.99 1.10 25.24
CA SER A 107 7.22 1.34 24.52
C SER A 107 6.94 1.43 23.04
N THR A 108 7.57 2.36 22.36
CA THR A 108 7.48 2.52 20.91
C THR A 108 8.86 2.31 20.30
N TYR A 109 8.91 1.80 19.09
CA TYR A 109 10.11 1.63 18.30
C TYR A 109 10.47 2.92 17.57
N GLN A 110 11.77 3.12 17.36
CA GLN A 110 12.28 4.15 16.46
C GLN A 110 11.82 3.86 15.02
N PHE A 111 11.40 4.90 14.29
CA PHE A 111 10.99 4.75 12.90
C PHE A 111 11.34 5.96 12.03
N LEU A 112 11.43 5.71 10.73
CA LEU A 112 11.62 6.73 9.71
C LEU A 112 10.29 7.37 9.35
N ASN A 113 10.15 8.65 9.70
CA ASN A 113 8.94 9.45 9.50
C ASN A 113 9.06 10.26 8.21
N THR A 114 8.38 9.81 7.19
CA THR A 114 8.22 10.46 5.89
C THR A 114 6.75 10.85 5.70
N ALA A 115 6.35 11.32 4.52
CA ALA A 115 4.93 11.59 4.24
C ALA A 115 4.06 10.38 4.59
N TYR A 116 4.52 9.20 4.17
CA TYR A 116 4.02 7.90 4.60
C TYR A 116 5.14 7.18 5.35
N PRO A 117 5.10 7.10 6.70
CA PRO A 117 6.15 6.45 7.48
C PRO A 117 6.43 5.03 7.00
N CYS A 118 7.70 4.66 6.80
CA CYS A 118 7.98 3.51 5.95
C CYS A 118 8.86 2.41 6.57
N LEU A 119 9.64 2.68 7.63
CA LEU A 119 10.57 1.68 8.18
C LEU A 119 10.79 1.91 9.67
N ASN A 120 10.88 0.83 10.45
CA ASN A 120 11.28 0.91 11.86
C ASN A 120 12.60 0.16 12.14
N GLU A 121 13.14 0.36 13.33
CA GLU A 121 14.40 -0.26 13.80
C GLU A 121 14.35 -1.80 13.89
N LYS A 122 13.18 -2.40 13.81
CA LYS A 122 12.97 -3.86 13.81
C LYS A 122 12.89 -4.44 12.39
N GLN A 123 13.23 -3.64 11.38
CA GLN A 123 13.17 -4.02 9.96
C GLN A 123 11.73 -4.31 9.47
N LEU A 124 10.72 -3.75 10.12
CA LEU A 124 9.37 -3.71 9.55
C LEU A 124 9.31 -2.56 8.55
N GLY A 125 9.06 -2.89 7.28
CA GLY A 125 8.93 -1.94 6.18
C GLY A 125 7.48 -1.88 5.68
N ILE A 126 6.97 -0.67 5.41
CA ILE A 126 5.61 -0.46 4.89
C ILE A 126 5.70 0.52 3.72
N GLY A 127 5.18 0.13 2.56
CA GLY A 127 4.98 0.99 1.40
C GLY A 127 3.50 1.24 1.16
N GLU A 128 3.16 2.33 0.49
CA GLU A 128 1.77 2.74 0.27
C GLU A 128 1.52 2.98 -1.23
N THR A 129 0.29 2.70 -1.69
CA THR A 129 -0.27 3.18 -2.96
C THR A 129 -1.77 3.37 -2.82
N THR A 130 -2.26 4.57 -3.11
CA THR A 130 -3.70 4.87 -3.08
C THR A 130 -4.46 4.03 -4.11
N ILE A 131 -5.56 3.44 -3.68
CA ILE A 131 -6.49 2.72 -4.55
C ILE A 131 -7.90 3.29 -4.42
N THR A 132 -8.74 3.05 -5.41
CA THR A 132 -10.12 3.51 -5.37
C THR A 132 -11.06 2.37 -5.04
N GLY A 133 -11.75 2.48 -3.90
CA GLY A 133 -12.88 1.64 -3.54
C GLY A 133 -14.20 2.15 -4.12
N ARG A 134 -15.28 1.40 -3.91
CA ARG A 134 -16.62 1.89 -4.25
C ARG A 134 -16.96 3.10 -3.39
N LYS A 135 -17.43 4.20 -4.02
CA LYS A 135 -17.79 5.44 -3.33
C LYS A 135 -18.73 5.22 -2.14
N ALA A 136 -19.61 4.23 -2.23
CA ALA A 136 -20.54 3.88 -1.16
C ALA A 136 -19.87 3.37 0.11
N LEU A 137 -18.61 2.94 0.06
CA LEU A 137 -17.84 2.49 1.23
C LEU A 137 -17.20 3.65 2.02
N VAL A 138 -17.09 4.84 1.43
CA VAL A 138 -16.41 5.97 2.06
C VAL A 138 -17.19 6.47 3.27
N ASN A 139 -16.51 6.58 4.41
CA ASN A 139 -17.04 7.21 5.62
C ASN A 139 -16.03 8.18 6.22
N LYS A 140 -16.13 9.46 5.87
CA LYS A 140 -15.22 10.51 6.38
C LYS A 140 -15.23 10.71 7.90
N LYS A 141 -16.14 10.05 8.63
CA LYS A 141 -16.15 10.02 10.10
C LYS A 141 -15.16 8.99 10.66
N GLY A 142 -14.66 8.07 9.83
CA GLY A 142 -13.58 7.16 10.22
C GLY A 142 -12.39 7.91 10.80
N MET A 143 -11.79 7.36 11.85
CA MET A 143 -10.70 8.02 12.57
C MET A 143 -9.41 7.99 11.77
N PHE A 144 -9.16 6.91 11.01
CA PHE A 144 -7.88 6.65 10.39
C PHE A 144 -7.84 7.00 8.91
N MET A 145 -6.77 7.70 8.54
CA MET A 145 -6.15 7.70 7.22
C MET A 145 -4.95 6.76 7.25
N ILE A 146 -4.40 6.40 6.10
CA ILE A 146 -3.41 5.33 6.01
C ILE A 146 -2.08 5.68 6.69
N GLU A 147 -1.63 6.93 6.61
CA GLU A 147 -0.36 7.38 7.19
C GLU A 147 -0.32 7.23 8.72
N GLU A 148 -1.46 7.39 9.38
CA GLU A 148 -1.55 7.21 10.83
C GLU A 148 -1.57 5.72 11.23
N LEU A 149 -2.15 4.86 10.41
CA LEU A 149 -2.06 3.41 10.59
C LEU A 149 -0.63 2.92 10.44
N GLN A 150 0.09 3.39 9.40
CA GLN A 150 1.51 3.08 9.19
C GLN A 150 2.36 3.55 10.38
N ARG A 151 2.16 4.80 10.84
CA ARG A 151 2.87 5.35 12.01
C ARG A 151 2.69 4.46 13.23
N ILE A 152 1.46 4.09 13.56
CA ILE A 152 1.16 3.30 14.76
C ILE A 152 1.70 1.87 14.62
N ALA A 153 1.59 1.26 13.43
CA ALA A 153 2.13 -0.06 13.18
C ALA A 153 3.67 -0.09 13.33
N LEU A 154 4.37 0.91 12.76
CA LEU A 154 5.83 1.01 12.88
C LEU A 154 6.28 1.27 14.31
N GLN A 155 5.52 2.03 15.10
CA GLN A 155 5.81 2.26 16.52
C GLN A 155 5.63 1.01 17.39
N ARG A 156 4.77 0.07 17.02
CA ARG A 156 4.27 -0.98 17.92
C ARG A 156 4.56 -2.41 17.48
N CYS A 157 4.87 -2.64 16.21
CA CYS A 157 4.99 -3.98 15.64
C CYS A 157 6.42 -4.30 15.21
N THR A 158 6.74 -5.59 15.22
CA THR A 158 8.04 -6.13 14.77
C THR A 158 7.90 -7.06 13.57
N THR A 159 6.70 -7.51 13.26
CA THR A 159 6.42 -8.42 12.15
C THR A 159 5.32 -7.89 11.25
N ALA A 160 5.34 -8.30 9.99
CA ALA A 160 4.31 -7.94 9.04
C ALA A 160 2.91 -8.40 9.49
N ARG A 161 2.79 -9.61 10.04
CA ARG A 161 1.52 -10.14 10.53
C ARG A 161 0.96 -9.36 11.72
N ASP A 162 1.81 -8.93 12.65
CA ASP A 162 1.35 -8.14 13.80
C ASP A 162 0.92 -6.75 13.36
N ALA A 163 1.62 -6.15 12.39
CA ALA A 163 1.22 -4.87 11.79
C ALA A 163 -0.16 -4.98 11.10
N ILE A 164 -0.39 -6.04 10.31
CA ILE A 164 -1.69 -6.29 9.66
C ILE A 164 -2.81 -6.44 10.70
N ARG A 165 -2.59 -7.24 11.76
CA ARG A 165 -3.61 -7.43 12.81
C ARG A 165 -3.92 -6.13 13.53
N LEU A 166 -2.88 -5.41 13.97
CA LEU A 166 -3.06 -4.14 14.68
C LEU A 166 -3.82 -3.12 13.84
N MET A 167 -3.42 -2.93 12.59
CA MET A 167 -4.11 -2.00 11.69
C MET A 167 -5.56 -2.46 11.43
N GLY A 168 -5.78 -3.74 11.23
CA GLY A 168 -7.12 -4.32 11.07
C GLY A 168 -8.02 -4.05 12.27
N GLU A 169 -7.55 -4.29 13.48
CA GLU A 169 -8.29 -4.02 14.74
C GLU A 169 -8.62 -2.53 14.90
N LEU A 170 -7.67 -1.66 14.57
CA LEU A 170 -7.88 -0.21 14.62
C LEU A 170 -8.93 0.25 13.62
N ILE A 171 -8.87 -0.27 12.38
CA ILE A 171 -9.83 0.02 11.32
C ILE A 171 -11.24 -0.45 11.72
N GLU A 172 -11.38 -1.67 12.19
CA GLU A 172 -12.67 -2.24 12.58
C GLU A 172 -13.30 -1.46 13.75
N LYS A 173 -12.48 -1.01 14.69
CA LYS A 173 -12.96 -0.33 15.90
C LYS A 173 -13.24 1.16 15.70
N TYR A 174 -12.37 1.85 14.97
CA TYR A 174 -12.38 3.33 14.89
C TYR A 174 -12.71 3.87 13.50
N GLY A 175 -12.78 3.01 12.50
CA GLY A 175 -13.15 3.32 11.14
C GLY A 175 -12.00 3.84 10.26
N TYR A 176 -12.11 3.53 8.98
CA TYR A 176 -11.25 4.02 7.91
C TYR A 176 -11.97 5.17 7.18
N GLY A 177 -11.29 6.31 7.01
CA GLY A 177 -11.91 7.59 6.61
C GLY A 177 -11.71 7.97 5.14
N ASP A 178 -11.05 7.16 4.34
CA ASP A 178 -10.69 7.50 2.96
C ASP A 178 -11.32 6.55 1.92
N TRP A 179 -10.98 6.77 0.65
CA TRP A 179 -11.49 6.04 -0.51
C TRP A 179 -11.06 4.58 -0.53
N GLY A 180 -9.81 4.31 -0.21
CA GLY A 180 -9.18 3.03 -0.17
C GLY A 180 -7.68 3.16 -0.34
N GLU A 181 -6.96 2.24 0.29
CA GLU A 181 -5.51 2.19 0.25
C GLU A 181 -5.00 0.77 0.15
N CYS A 182 -3.82 0.67 -0.39
CA CYS A 182 -3.06 -0.56 -0.47
C CYS A 182 -1.70 -0.34 0.20
N LEU A 183 -1.31 -1.29 1.02
CA LEU A 183 0.01 -1.32 1.64
C LEU A 183 0.79 -2.55 1.21
N THR A 184 2.09 -2.38 1.04
CA THR A 184 3.06 -3.47 1.05
C THR A 184 3.68 -3.51 2.44
N ILE A 185 3.65 -4.66 3.11
CA ILE A 185 4.11 -4.80 4.49
C ILE A 185 5.14 -5.92 4.53
N ALA A 186 6.38 -5.59 4.84
CA ALA A 186 7.51 -6.51 4.82
C ALA A 186 8.22 -6.57 6.17
N ASP A 187 8.61 -7.77 6.55
CA ASP A 187 9.59 -8.03 7.60
C ASP A 187 10.72 -8.91 7.04
N PRO A 188 11.77 -9.26 7.80
CA PRO A 188 12.86 -10.09 7.28
C PRO A 188 12.48 -11.49 6.79
N LYS A 189 11.23 -11.93 6.98
CA LYS A 189 10.79 -13.30 6.66
C LYS A 189 9.80 -13.35 5.50
N GLU A 190 8.94 -12.34 5.38
CA GLU A 190 7.82 -12.36 4.44
C GLU A 190 7.36 -10.96 4.04
N VAL A 191 6.66 -10.85 2.91
CA VAL A 191 6.02 -9.62 2.45
C VAL A 191 4.57 -9.87 2.09
N TRP A 192 3.72 -8.90 2.43
CA TRP A 192 2.27 -8.95 2.28
C TRP A 192 1.76 -7.77 1.47
N HIS A 193 0.71 -8.01 0.71
CA HIS A 193 -0.11 -7.00 0.08
C HIS A 193 -1.40 -6.85 0.88
N PHE A 194 -1.69 -5.64 1.35
CA PHE A 194 -2.85 -5.32 2.20
C PHE A 194 -3.70 -4.27 1.51
N GLU A 195 -5.02 -4.43 1.53
CA GLU A 195 -5.98 -3.47 1.00
C GLU A 195 -7.05 -3.15 2.04
N VAL A 196 -7.47 -1.88 2.10
CA VAL A 196 -8.47 -1.38 3.04
C VAL A 196 -9.47 -0.46 2.39
N PHE A 197 -10.73 -0.54 2.85
CA PHE A 197 -11.83 0.36 2.52
C PHE A 197 -12.66 0.66 3.76
N GLY A 198 -13.45 1.74 3.72
CA GLY A 198 -14.45 2.01 4.74
C GLY A 198 -15.60 1.00 4.73
N GLU A 199 -16.55 1.17 5.66
CA GLU A 199 -17.73 0.30 5.81
C GLU A 199 -19.05 0.99 5.40
N GLY A 200 -18.94 2.15 4.77
CA GLY A 200 -20.08 2.95 4.34
C GLY A 200 -20.48 4.03 5.35
N PRO A 201 -21.37 4.95 4.96
CA PRO A 201 -21.66 6.18 5.71
C PRO A 201 -22.39 5.94 7.04
N ASP A 202 -23.08 4.82 7.18
CA ASP A 202 -23.96 4.52 8.31
C ASP A 202 -23.26 3.80 9.45
N LYS A 203 -22.01 3.36 9.26
CA LYS A 203 -21.28 2.54 10.23
C LYS A 203 -19.82 2.95 10.35
N ILE A 204 -19.35 3.13 11.57
CA ILE A 204 -17.93 3.30 11.85
C ILE A 204 -17.27 1.93 11.81
N GLY A 205 -16.27 1.79 10.98
CA GLY A 205 -15.55 0.54 10.75
C GLY A 205 -14.83 0.57 9.42
N GLY A 206 -14.43 -0.58 8.95
CA GLY A 206 -13.84 -0.79 7.65
C GLY A 206 -13.73 -2.27 7.31
N VAL A 207 -13.37 -2.52 6.08
CA VAL A 207 -13.08 -3.86 5.56
C VAL A 207 -11.67 -3.88 5.02
N TRP A 208 -10.97 -4.96 5.30
CA TRP A 208 -9.59 -5.12 4.85
C TRP A 208 -9.29 -6.57 4.51
N ALA A 209 -8.31 -6.76 3.66
CA ALA A 209 -7.74 -8.06 3.35
C ALA A 209 -6.23 -7.93 3.11
N ALA A 210 -5.50 -8.99 3.39
CA ALA A 210 -4.08 -9.09 3.14
C ALA A 210 -3.74 -10.46 2.56
N ILE A 211 -2.90 -10.47 1.53
CA ILE A 211 -2.41 -11.69 0.89
C ILE A 211 -0.89 -11.70 0.95
N ARG A 212 -0.34 -12.82 1.41
CA ARG A 212 1.10 -13.05 1.42
C ARG A 212 1.60 -13.23 -0.02
N ILE A 213 2.68 -12.54 -0.34
CA ILE A 213 3.40 -12.77 -1.60
C ILE A 213 4.23 -14.03 -1.42
N PRO A 214 4.12 -15.04 -2.29
CA PRO A 214 4.94 -16.24 -2.21
C PRO A 214 6.44 -15.92 -2.21
N ASP A 215 7.22 -16.72 -1.52
CA ASP A 215 8.67 -16.49 -1.34
C ASP A 215 9.45 -16.32 -2.65
N ASP A 216 9.01 -17.00 -3.71
CA ASP A 216 9.62 -17.01 -5.03
C ASP A 216 8.98 -16.05 -6.05
N HIS A 217 8.16 -15.11 -5.56
CA HIS A 217 7.44 -14.16 -6.39
C HIS A 217 7.88 -12.72 -6.15
N VAL A 218 7.64 -11.90 -7.17
CA VAL A 218 7.68 -10.44 -7.12
C VAL A 218 6.25 -9.93 -7.32
N GLY A 219 5.85 -8.97 -6.51
CA GLY A 219 4.56 -8.28 -6.64
C GLY A 219 4.75 -6.81 -7.02
N VAL A 220 3.79 -6.26 -7.73
CA VAL A 220 3.72 -4.83 -8.07
C VAL A 220 2.30 -4.33 -7.82
N SER A 221 2.19 -3.15 -7.23
CA SER A 221 0.94 -2.40 -7.09
C SER A 221 1.16 -0.95 -7.53
N ALA A 222 0.26 -0.43 -8.34
CA ALA A 222 0.35 0.92 -8.90
C ALA A 222 -1.05 1.53 -9.00
N ASN A 223 -1.60 1.98 -7.87
CA ASN A 223 -2.93 2.58 -7.71
C ASN A 223 -4.11 1.69 -8.18
N ILE A 224 -3.89 0.38 -8.19
CA ILE A 224 -4.88 -0.62 -8.64
C ILE A 224 -5.04 -1.68 -7.55
N PRO A 225 -6.27 -1.98 -7.09
CA PRO A 225 -6.51 -3.10 -6.19
C PRO A 225 -6.08 -4.42 -6.82
N ARG A 226 -5.34 -5.25 -6.09
CA ARG A 226 -4.77 -6.51 -6.59
C ARG A 226 -5.43 -7.75 -6.01
N ILE A 227 -6.00 -7.65 -4.80
CA ILE A 227 -6.66 -8.78 -4.15
C ILE A 227 -7.97 -9.08 -4.89
N SER A 228 -8.06 -10.25 -5.49
CA SER A 228 -9.28 -10.70 -6.16
C SER A 228 -10.02 -11.76 -5.35
N LYS A 229 -9.30 -12.57 -4.57
CA LYS A 229 -9.86 -13.67 -3.80
C LYS A 229 -9.38 -13.60 -2.35
N VAL A 230 -10.31 -13.77 -1.44
CA VAL A 230 -10.04 -13.91 0.00
C VAL A 230 -10.47 -15.30 0.41
N ASP A 231 -9.55 -16.06 1.00
CA ASP A 231 -9.81 -17.38 1.56
C ASP A 231 -9.47 -17.36 3.06
N PRO A 232 -10.45 -17.11 3.94
CA PRO A 232 -10.20 -17.05 5.39
C PRO A 232 -9.76 -18.38 6.00
N SER A 233 -9.83 -19.49 5.28
CA SER A 233 -9.34 -20.80 5.74
C SER A 233 -7.82 -20.95 5.56
N ASP A 234 -7.23 -20.25 4.60
CA ASP A 234 -5.78 -20.20 4.38
C ASP A 234 -5.09 -19.21 5.35
N LYS A 235 -4.94 -19.63 6.60
CA LYS A 235 -4.32 -18.80 7.66
C LYS A 235 -2.85 -18.47 7.40
N GLU A 236 -2.19 -19.22 6.54
CA GLU A 236 -0.79 -19.01 6.18
C GLU A 236 -0.64 -17.83 5.23
N ASN A 237 -1.51 -17.70 4.23
CA ASN A 237 -1.34 -16.76 3.13
C ASN A 237 -2.46 -15.72 3.01
N CYS A 238 -3.49 -15.77 3.87
CA CYS A 238 -4.62 -14.86 3.83
C CYS A 238 -5.04 -14.41 5.22
N MET A 239 -5.22 -13.10 5.37
CA MET A 239 -5.82 -12.46 6.52
C MET A 239 -6.89 -11.49 6.04
N ALA A 240 -8.02 -11.39 6.73
CA ALA A 240 -9.08 -10.46 6.36
C ALA A 240 -9.97 -10.13 7.56
N SER A 241 -10.65 -8.98 7.48
CA SER A 241 -11.69 -8.62 8.45
C SER A 241 -12.84 -9.61 8.40
N ALA A 242 -13.39 -9.93 9.58
CA ALA A 242 -14.48 -10.91 9.68
C ALA A 242 -15.76 -10.45 8.95
N ASN A 243 -15.94 -9.14 8.79
CA ASN A 243 -17.13 -8.51 8.19
C ASN A 243 -17.05 -8.33 6.68
N VAL A 244 -15.96 -8.71 6.01
CA VAL A 244 -15.72 -8.41 4.57
C VAL A 244 -16.87 -8.89 3.68
N PHE A 245 -17.41 -10.08 3.94
CA PHE A 245 -18.50 -10.65 3.16
C PHE A 245 -19.88 -10.10 3.56
N GLU A 246 -20.06 -9.82 4.84
CA GLU A 246 -21.29 -9.18 5.34
C GLU A 246 -21.45 -7.78 4.74
N VAL A 247 -20.38 -6.99 4.72
CA VAL A 247 -20.39 -5.64 4.12
C VAL A 247 -20.69 -5.71 2.63
N ALA A 248 -20.04 -6.61 1.88
CA ALA A 248 -20.32 -6.79 0.45
C ALA A 248 -21.80 -7.13 0.19
N LYS A 249 -22.40 -7.97 1.01
CA LYS A 249 -23.82 -8.34 0.92
C LYS A 249 -24.74 -7.18 1.35
N ARG A 250 -24.50 -6.57 2.47
CA ARG A 250 -25.27 -5.43 3.01
C ARG A 250 -25.31 -4.24 2.06
N MET A 251 -24.18 -3.97 1.40
CA MET A 251 -24.06 -2.89 0.43
C MET A 251 -24.59 -3.26 -0.99
N GLY A 252 -25.12 -4.47 -1.16
CA GLY A 252 -25.65 -4.93 -2.45
C GLY A 252 -24.58 -5.20 -3.51
N PHE A 253 -23.32 -5.35 -3.12
CA PHE A 253 -22.22 -5.64 -4.04
C PHE A 253 -22.09 -7.14 -4.35
N TRP A 254 -22.72 -7.99 -3.53
CA TRP A 254 -22.73 -9.43 -3.66
C TRP A 254 -24.11 -10.00 -3.32
N ASP A 255 -24.57 -10.97 -4.11
CA ASP A 255 -25.89 -11.60 -3.95
C ASP A 255 -25.92 -12.74 -2.90
N GLY A 256 -24.78 -13.07 -2.31
CA GLY A 256 -24.67 -14.16 -1.32
C GLY A 256 -24.64 -15.57 -1.92
N LYS A 257 -24.68 -15.74 -3.23
CA LYS A 257 -24.83 -17.05 -3.90
C LYS A 257 -23.59 -17.50 -4.66
N LYS A 258 -22.91 -16.57 -5.35
CA LYS A 258 -21.68 -16.88 -6.09
C LYS A 258 -20.48 -16.88 -5.14
N PRO A 259 -19.40 -17.61 -5.46
CA PRO A 259 -18.17 -17.49 -4.70
C PRO A 259 -17.78 -16.02 -4.54
N VAL A 260 -17.51 -15.59 -3.31
CA VAL A 260 -17.16 -14.20 -3.03
C VAL A 260 -15.79 -13.90 -3.57
N SER A 261 -15.70 -12.79 -4.29
CA SER A 261 -14.44 -12.17 -4.66
C SER A 261 -14.32 -10.83 -3.93
N TYR A 262 -13.14 -10.52 -3.44
CA TYR A 262 -12.84 -9.21 -2.85
C TYR A 262 -13.02 -8.07 -3.86
N THR A 263 -13.00 -8.41 -5.16
CA THR A 263 -13.32 -7.47 -6.25
C THR A 263 -14.70 -6.82 -6.13
N HIS A 264 -15.62 -7.39 -5.36
CA HIS A 264 -16.92 -6.79 -5.13
C HIS A 264 -16.86 -5.49 -4.30
N LEU A 265 -15.80 -5.26 -3.55
CA LEU A 265 -15.60 -4.07 -2.72
C LEU A 265 -14.83 -2.96 -3.44
N ARG A 266 -14.01 -3.31 -4.42
CA ARG A 266 -13.27 -2.31 -5.20
C ARG A 266 -14.16 -1.64 -6.26
N ALA A 267 -13.80 -0.41 -6.66
CA ALA A 267 -14.42 0.21 -7.82
C ALA A 267 -14.14 -0.64 -9.08
N HIS A 268 -15.12 -0.74 -10.00
CA HIS A 268 -14.79 -1.18 -11.34
C HIS A 268 -13.90 -0.10 -11.96
N GLU A 269 -12.79 -0.50 -12.54
CA GLU A 269 -12.09 0.37 -13.47
C GLU A 269 -13.01 0.55 -14.67
N THR A 270 -13.71 1.68 -14.69
CA THR A 270 -14.41 2.15 -15.86
C THR A 270 -13.40 2.85 -16.76
N SER A 271 -12.64 2.06 -17.49
CA SER A 271 -12.02 2.54 -18.71
C SER A 271 -11.95 1.37 -19.66
N GLN A 272 -12.78 1.43 -20.66
CA GLN A 272 -12.94 0.50 -21.77
C GLN A 272 -13.96 -0.63 -21.51
N ASP A 273 -15.21 -0.22 -21.49
CA ASP A 273 -16.27 -0.90 -22.23
C ASP A 273 -16.81 0.06 -23.30
#